data_94c2e08d0eb42eeb07f9b33118cc54db
#
_entry.id   94c2e08d0eb42eeb07f9b33118cc54db
#
_cell.length_a   1.000
_cell.length_b   1.000
_cell.length_c   1.000
_cell.angle_alpha   90.00
_cell.angle_beta   90.00
_cell.angle_gamma   90.00
#
_symmetry.space_group_name_H-M   'P 1'
#
loop_
_entity.id
_entity.type
_entity.pdbx_description
1 polymer ?
#
loop_
_entity_poly.entity_id
_entity_poly.type
_entity_poly.pdbx_seq_one_letter_code
_entity_poly.pdbx_strand_id
1 'polypeptide(L)'
;MILTGRWVLCIGSPETHRNSVFEAKGFRYVTHNKSLKGFYWATYLLFSRLPRSFLMAAKPTLLPALICSLVVSVSQYGFAAEVPEGFQVIFNGTDLTGWHGMPHFDPRDLAKMTPENRTKKIAEWTEDAKQHWSVENEELVNDGHGAYLATDGEYTDYELLIDYKTVALADSGIYLKANPQVQIWDYTEEAKFNIGADKGSGGLWNNSPGAAGKDPSELADKPFGEWNSFRIRQIGARTSVWLNGKHVVDNAIMENYFDRENPLFAKGPICLQTHGGEIRWRNIYLREIPAEEADKILTESHADGFESKFNGTDLTGWSGASDNYEVVDGAIRCKASHGGILHTTDEYANFVVRLEFNVPPSGNNGLAIRTDGKGDAAYAAMCELQVLDSEHQNYAKLDARQYHGSAYGMAAAKRGFLRPANTWNFQEVTVDGSKIKVELNGNIILNTDLATVTEYLANSPHPGKSRPSGFFGFAGHNDPVSFRNISIKRLPDTPAP
;
A
#
# COMPACT_ATOMS: atom_id res chain seq x y z
N MET A 1 -20.28 18.68 46.77
CA MET A 1 -20.82 17.33 46.91
C MET A 1 -20.78 16.70 45.49
N ILE A 2 -19.74 15.96 45.22
CA ILE A 2 -19.42 15.41 43.91
C ILE A 2 -19.94 13.97 43.91
N LEU A 3 -20.88 13.67 42.98
CA LEU A 3 -21.37 12.31 42.75
C LEU A 3 -20.70 11.75 41.49
N THR A 4 -19.78 10.81 41.70
CA THR A 4 -19.18 9.98 40.63
C THR A 4 -20.04 8.73 40.43
N GLY A 5 -20.74 8.63 39.31
CA GLY A 5 -21.44 7.42 38.88
C GLY A 5 -20.56 6.55 38.02
N ARG A 6 -20.24 5.32 38.47
CA ARG A 6 -19.61 4.26 37.66
C ARG A 6 -20.68 3.52 36.85
N TRP A 7 -20.44 3.35 35.56
CA TRP A 7 -21.25 2.50 34.69
C TRP A 7 -20.55 1.14 34.53
N VAL A 8 -21.33 0.06 34.70
CA VAL A 8 -20.91 -1.31 34.41
C VAL A 8 -21.68 -1.74 33.17
N LEU A 9 -20.98 -2.10 32.10
CA LEU A 9 -21.55 -2.62 30.87
C LEU A 9 -21.56 -4.15 30.97
N CYS A 10 -22.73 -4.79 31.04
CA CYS A 10 -22.87 -6.23 30.88
C CYS A 10 -23.17 -6.54 29.43
N ILE A 11 -22.28 -7.28 28.76
CA ILE A 11 -22.48 -7.80 27.40
C ILE A 11 -23.04 -9.21 27.53
N GLY A 12 -24.28 -9.41 27.12
CA GLY A 12 -24.92 -10.71 26.98
C GLY A 12 -24.90 -11.18 25.53
N SER A 13 -24.69 -12.49 25.33
CA SER A 13 -24.61 -13.16 24.03
C SER A 13 -25.98 -13.18 23.28
N PRO A 14 -25.97 -13.36 21.96
CA PRO A 14 -27.13 -13.18 21.12
C PRO A 14 -27.94 -14.47 20.96
N GLU A 15 -29.07 -14.54 21.62
CA GLU A 15 -30.19 -15.39 21.17
C GLU A 15 -31.50 -14.94 21.80
N THR A 16 -32.46 -14.62 20.95
CA THR A 16 -33.91 -14.47 21.07
C THR A 16 -34.46 -13.09 20.74
N HIS A 17 -35.23 -13.08 19.67
CA HIS A 17 -36.07 -11.95 19.25
C HIS A 17 -37.14 -11.60 20.32
N ARG A 18 -37.04 -10.43 20.92
CA ARG A 18 -38.19 -9.75 21.53
C ARG A 18 -37.94 -8.24 21.61
N ASN A 19 -38.92 -7.46 21.20
CA ASN A 19 -38.95 -6.00 21.39
C ASN A 19 -38.89 -5.68 22.88
N SER A 20 -37.92 -4.91 23.31
CA SER A 20 -37.77 -4.44 24.68
C SER A 20 -38.18 -2.98 24.78
N VAL A 21 -39.10 -2.67 25.68
CA VAL A 21 -39.49 -1.31 26.06
C VAL A 21 -38.85 -1.02 27.40
N PHE A 22 -38.08 0.04 27.48
CA PHE A 22 -37.55 0.55 28.76
C PHE A 22 -38.18 1.89 29.09
N GLU A 23 -38.76 1.99 30.28
CA GLU A 23 -39.23 3.27 30.86
C GLU A 23 -38.28 3.69 31.99
N ALA A 24 -37.75 4.89 31.90
CA ALA A 24 -37.06 5.54 33.01
C ALA A 24 -37.51 7.00 33.08
N LYS A 25 -38.29 7.28 34.15
CA LYS A 25 -38.79 8.62 34.58
C LYS A 25 -38.91 9.67 33.46
N GLY A 26 -39.99 9.58 32.71
CA GLY A 26 -40.45 10.68 31.87
C GLY A 26 -40.08 10.62 30.39
N PHE A 27 -39.41 9.55 29.92
CA PHE A 27 -39.07 9.41 28.50
C PHE A 27 -39.41 8.02 27.98
N ARG A 28 -40.06 7.97 26.82
CA ARG A 28 -40.46 6.75 26.13
C ARG A 28 -39.61 6.61 24.84
N TYR A 29 -38.91 5.53 24.69
CA TYR A 29 -38.13 5.20 23.47
C TYR A 29 -38.73 3.97 22.81
N VAL A 30 -38.97 4.06 21.50
CA VAL A 30 -39.38 2.92 20.66
C VAL A 30 -38.28 2.69 19.61
N THR A 31 -37.66 1.52 19.64
CA THR A 31 -36.68 1.11 18.61
C THR A 31 -37.33 0.16 17.63
N HIS A 32 -37.39 0.54 16.36
CA HIS A 32 -37.70 -0.38 15.25
C HIS A 32 -36.43 -0.92 14.63
N ASN A 33 -36.26 -2.22 14.70
CA ASN A 33 -35.14 -2.94 14.07
C ASN A 33 -35.52 -3.29 12.62
N LYS A 34 -34.95 -2.59 11.63
CA LYS A 34 -34.83 -3.07 10.25
C LYS A 34 -33.36 -3.11 9.91
N SER A 35 -32.91 -4.30 9.55
CA SER A 35 -31.56 -4.59 9.12
C SER A 35 -31.14 -3.69 7.97
N LEU A 36 -29.89 -3.23 8.00
CA LEU A 36 -28.95 -2.99 6.93
C LEU A 36 -28.25 -1.64 7.02
N LYS A 37 -26.92 -1.74 7.20
CA LYS A 37 -25.87 -0.83 6.73
C LYS A 37 -26.02 0.68 6.98
N GLY A 38 -25.21 1.20 7.86
CA GLY A 38 -24.95 2.63 8.01
C GLY A 38 -25.51 3.22 9.29
N PHE A 39 -24.65 3.49 10.26
CA PHE A 39 -25.00 4.24 11.46
C PHE A 39 -25.06 5.73 11.13
N TYR A 40 -26.27 6.30 11.09
CA TYR A 40 -26.50 7.73 11.21
C TYR A 40 -27.28 7.99 12.49
N TRP A 41 -26.75 8.83 13.38
CA TRP A 41 -27.46 9.34 14.54
C TRP A 41 -28.21 10.61 14.11
N ALA A 42 -29.53 10.54 14.10
CA ALA A 42 -30.39 11.72 13.98
C ALA A 42 -31.08 11.98 15.33
N THR A 43 -30.74 13.09 15.95
CA THR A 43 -31.38 13.55 17.17
C THR A 43 -32.54 14.49 16.80
N TYR A 44 -33.79 14.06 16.98
CA TYR A 44 -34.95 14.90 16.86
C TYR A 44 -35.36 15.44 18.24
N LEU A 45 -35.34 16.76 18.41
CA LEU A 45 -35.94 17.47 19.54
C LEU A 45 -37.42 17.76 19.23
N LEU A 46 -38.33 17.08 19.92
CA LEU A 46 -39.77 17.38 19.90
C LEU A 46 -40.11 18.32 21.05
N PHE A 47 -40.48 19.56 20.71
CA PHE A 47 -41.10 20.50 21.66
C PHE A 47 -42.57 20.13 21.86
N SER A 48 -42.93 19.73 23.09
CA SER A 48 -44.34 19.57 23.51
C SER A 48 -44.91 20.91 23.91
N ARG A 49 -46.11 21.15 23.43
CA ARG A 49 -46.92 22.36 23.64
C ARG A 49 -47.27 22.58 25.12
N LEU A 50 -47.08 23.82 25.61
CA LEU A 50 -47.70 24.33 26.83
C LEU A 50 -49.10 24.85 26.53
N PRO A 51 -50.10 24.74 27.49
CA PRO A 51 -51.47 25.12 27.26
C PRO A 51 -51.67 26.64 27.34
N ARG A 52 -52.53 27.12 26.44
CA ARG A 52 -53.03 28.48 26.42
C ARG A 52 -54.04 28.71 27.60
N SER A 53 -53.70 29.64 28.42
CA SER A 53 -54.75 30.50 29.07
C SER A 53 -54.05 31.60 29.87
N PHE A 54 -54.19 32.84 29.45
CA PHE A 54 -54.48 34.06 30.16
C PHE A 54 -54.23 35.25 29.24
N LEU A 55 -55.32 35.69 28.59
CA LEU A 55 -55.44 37.05 28.04
C LEU A 55 -55.95 37.96 29.14
N MET A 56 -55.21 39.00 29.52
CA MET A 56 -55.83 40.25 30.01
C MET A 56 -54.99 41.46 29.58
N ALA A 57 -55.68 42.44 29.13
CA ALA A 57 -55.27 43.65 28.47
C ALA A 57 -54.47 44.63 29.33
N ALA A 58 -53.48 45.29 28.77
CA ALA A 58 -52.95 46.59 29.22
C ALA A 58 -52.48 47.39 28.01
N LYS A 59 -52.87 48.69 28.05
CA LYS A 59 -52.69 49.69 26.96
C LYS A 59 -51.22 50.07 26.72
N PRO A 60 -50.89 50.57 25.51
CA PRO A 60 -49.51 50.88 25.14
C PRO A 60 -49.06 52.25 25.66
N THR A 61 -47.89 52.31 26.31
CA THR A 61 -47.12 53.53 26.52
C THR A 61 -45.79 53.40 25.74
N LEU A 62 -45.53 54.39 24.90
CA LEU A 62 -44.36 54.53 24.09
C LEU A 62 -43.09 54.66 24.94
N LEU A 63 -42.12 53.75 24.77
CA LEU A 63 -40.71 53.94 25.09
C LEU A 63 -39.88 53.56 23.89
N PRO A 64 -38.85 54.35 23.53
CA PRO A 64 -38.01 54.04 22.36
C PRO A 64 -37.12 52.81 22.65
N ALA A 65 -37.25 51.80 21.79
CA ALA A 65 -36.42 50.62 21.81
C ALA A 65 -35.02 50.96 21.35
N LEU A 66 -34.08 50.95 22.27
CA LEU A 66 -32.65 50.93 21.96
C LEU A 66 -32.31 49.49 21.51
N ILE A 67 -32.31 49.24 20.20
CA ILE A 67 -31.83 47.95 19.66
C ILE A 67 -30.32 47.95 19.77
N CYS A 68 -29.81 47.38 20.85
CA CYS A 68 -28.41 46.99 20.95
C CYS A 68 -28.18 45.76 20.09
N SER A 69 -27.74 45.96 18.84
CA SER A 69 -27.31 44.86 17.97
C SER A 69 -26.03 44.27 18.54
N LEU A 70 -26.16 43.21 19.33
CA LEU A 70 -25.05 42.36 19.74
C LEU A 70 -24.64 41.57 18.49
N VAL A 71 -23.63 42.09 17.73
CA VAL A 71 -22.97 41.30 16.72
C VAL A 71 -22.11 40.28 17.48
N VAL A 72 -22.64 39.08 17.67
CA VAL A 72 -21.85 37.94 18.09
C VAL A 72 -20.97 37.58 16.89
N SER A 73 -19.75 38.11 16.87
CA SER A 73 -18.70 37.59 16.01
C SER A 73 -18.42 36.18 16.46
N VAL A 74 -19.06 35.20 15.86
CA VAL A 74 -18.61 33.80 15.92
C VAL A 74 -17.30 33.75 15.18
N SER A 75 -16.18 33.93 15.91
CA SER A 75 -14.89 33.54 15.43
C SER A 75 -15.00 32.05 15.12
N GLN A 76 -15.05 31.70 13.83
CA GLN A 76 -14.80 30.33 13.39
C GLN A 76 -13.34 30.05 13.76
N TYR A 77 -13.11 29.62 14.99
CA TYR A 77 -11.90 28.86 15.27
C TYR A 77 -12.01 27.63 14.40
N GLY A 78 -11.30 27.61 13.27
CA GLY A 78 -11.06 26.40 12.52
C GLY A 78 -10.42 25.41 13.51
N PHE A 79 -11.16 24.38 13.90
CA PHE A 79 -10.55 23.25 14.56
C PHE A 79 -9.50 22.72 13.58
N ALA A 80 -8.22 22.75 13.95
CA ALA A 80 -7.20 21.97 13.27
C ALA A 80 -7.76 20.55 13.17
N ALA A 81 -7.77 19.99 11.97
CA ALA A 81 -8.29 18.64 11.79
C ALA A 81 -7.50 17.71 12.74
N GLU A 82 -8.24 16.96 13.57
CA GLU A 82 -7.59 16.01 14.50
C GLU A 82 -6.75 15.03 13.69
N VAL A 83 -5.49 14.87 14.08
CA VAL A 83 -4.58 13.93 13.41
C VAL A 83 -5.16 12.53 13.56
N PRO A 84 -5.40 11.79 12.46
CA PRO A 84 -5.95 10.45 12.54
C PRO A 84 -5.07 9.52 13.37
N GLU A 85 -5.70 8.58 14.08
CA GLU A 85 -4.99 7.60 14.92
C GLU A 85 -3.91 6.84 14.12
N GLY A 86 -2.71 6.75 14.65
CA GLY A 86 -1.57 6.09 14.03
C GLY A 86 -0.82 6.92 12.99
N PHE A 87 -1.33 8.10 12.63
CA PHE A 87 -0.64 9.00 11.71
C PHE A 87 0.24 10.02 12.45
N GLN A 88 1.33 10.42 11.81
CA GLN A 88 2.18 11.53 12.21
C GLN A 88 2.00 12.71 11.25
N VAL A 89 2.13 13.91 11.78
CA VAL A 89 2.16 15.14 10.98
C VAL A 89 3.54 15.25 10.32
N ILE A 90 3.60 15.36 8.99
CA ILE A 90 4.87 15.56 8.27
C ILE A 90 5.01 16.98 7.69
N PHE A 91 3.98 17.82 7.80
CA PHE A 91 4.04 19.27 7.59
C PHE A 91 3.47 19.98 8.82
N ASN A 92 4.27 20.84 9.44
CA ASN A 92 3.95 21.46 10.74
C ASN A 92 3.00 22.65 10.67
N GLY A 93 2.61 23.12 9.46
CA GLY A 93 1.74 24.27 9.25
C GLY A 93 2.40 25.64 9.50
N THR A 94 3.69 25.70 9.83
CA THR A 94 4.37 26.94 10.19
C THR A 94 5.57 27.30 9.32
N ASP A 95 6.34 26.31 8.88
CA ASP A 95 7.55 26.48 8.08
C ASP A 95 7.90 25.18 7.29
N LEU A 96 9.03 25.22 6.57
CA LEU A 96 9.52 24.10 5.76
C LEU A 96 10.41 23.12 6.55
N THR A 97 10.37 23.13 7.88
CA THR A 97 11.13 22.18 8.70
C THR A 97 10.69 20.73 8.37
N GLY A 98 11.67 19.86 8.10
CA GLY A 98 11.41 18.48 7.65
C GLY A 98 11.30 18.33 6.15
N TRP A 99 11.54 19.41 5.38
CA TRP A 99 11.48 19.43 3.93
C TRP A 99 12.69 20.14 3.32
N HIS A 100 13.10 19.72 2.13
CA HIS A 100 14.16 20.32 1.34
C HIS A 100 13.79 20.40 -0.14
N GLY A 101 14.49 21.24 -0.89
CA GLY A 101 14.33 21.32 -2.34
C GLY A 101 14.94 20.09 -3.04
N MET A 102 14.20 19.49 -3.96
CA MET A 102 14.68 18.40 -4.83
C MET A 102 13.90 18.45 -6.15
N PRO A 103 14.50 18.85 -7.27
CA PRO A 103 13.82 18.81 -8.57
C PRO A 103 13.55 17.34 -8.98
N HIS A 104 12.94 17.17 -10.17
CA HIS A 104 12.83 15.84 -10.77
C HIS A 104 14.23 15.28 -11.07
N PHE A 105 14.78 14.52 -10.13
CA PHE A 105 16.16 14.04 -10.16
C PHE A 105 16.23 12.59 -9.68
N ASP A 106 17.03 11.74 -10.36
CA ASP A 106 17.19 10.35 -9.97
C ASP A 106 17.93 10.26 -8.62
N PRO A 107 17.28 9.74 -7.56
CA PRO A 107 17.92 9.66 -6.24
C PRO A 107 19.15 8.76 -6.22
N ARG A 108 19.31 7.82 -7.18
CA ARG A 108 20.53 7.01 -7.31
C ARG A 108 21.72 7.85 -7.71
N ASP A 109 21.53 8.88 -8.53
CA ASP A 109 22.62 9.77 -8.91
C ASP A 109 23.00 10.72 -7.76
N LEU A 110 22.03 11.13 -6.96
CA LEU A 110 22.30 11.85 -5.72
C LEU A 110 23.07 10.96 -4.71
N ALA A 111 22.72 9.69 -4.59
CA ALA A 111 23.39 8.73 -3.70
C ALA A 111 24.84 8.43 -4.11
N LYS A 112 25.18 8.54 -5.41
CA LYS A 112 26.56 8.35 -5.91
C LYS A 112 27.50 9.53 -5.62
N MET A 113 26.95 10.69 -5.25
CA MET A 113 27.74 11.88 -4.92
C MET A 113 28.49 11.70 -3.60
N THR A 114 29.63 12.38 -3.44
CA THR A 114 30.27 12.49 -2.14
C THR A 114 29.34 13.19 -1.15
N PRO A 115 29.46 12.95 0.17
CA PRO A 115 28.62 13.61 1.16
C PRO A 115 28.62 15.14 1.03
N GLU A 116 29.79 15.75 0.79
CA GLU A 116 29.95 17.21 0.64
C GLU A 116 29.19 17.72 -0.59
N ASN A 117 29.35 17.03 -1.74
CA ASN A 117 28.67 17.44 -2.97
C ASN A 117 27.17 17.25 -2.89
N ARG A 118 26.70 16.18 -2.25
CA ARG A 118 25.27 15.94 -1.98
C ARG A 118 24.69 17.05 -1.12
N THR A 119 25.33 17.36 0.01
CA THR A 119 24.89 18.43 0.92
C THR A 119 24.82 19.76 0.20
N LYS A 120 25.86 20.11 -0.56
CA LYS A 120 25.87 21.35 -1.36
C LYS A 120 24.71 21.38 -2.37
N LYS A 121 24.50 20.30 -3.08
CA LYS A 121 23.46 20.18 -4.11
C LYS A 121 22.05 20.33 -3.51
N ILE A 122 21.77 19.67 -2.40
CA ILE A 122 20.50 19.80 -1.68
C ILE A 122 20.32 21.23 -1.16
N ALA A 123 21.38 21.87 -0.64
CA ALA A 123 21.31 23.25 -0.18
C ALA A 123 20.97 24.22 -1.32
N GLU A 124 21.59 24.05 -2.50
CA GLU A 124 21.28 24.86 -3.70
C GLU A 124 19.81 24.72 -4.10
N TRP A 125 19.28 23.51 -4.16
CA TRP A 125 17.88 23.25 -4.48
C TRP A 125 16.91 23.77 -3.42
N THR A 126 17.32 23.72 -2.15
CA THR A 126 16.51 24.22 -1.03
C THR A 126 16.41 25.75 -1.06
N GLU A 127 17.49 26.45 -1.42
CA GLU A 127 17.45 27.90 -1.59
C GLU A 127 16.57 28.33 -2.78
N ASP A 128 16.54 27.54 -3.86
CA ASP A 128 15.62 27.74 -4.98
C ASP A 128 14.16 27.48 -4.53
N ALA A 129 13.89 26.36 -3.84
CA ALA A 129 12.57 26.05 -3.31
C ALA A 129 12.02 27.16 -2.39
N LYS A 130 12.84 27.72 -1.49
CA LYS A 130 12.44 28.81 -0.57
C LYS A 130 11.98 30.08 -1.27
N GLN A 131 12.30 30.29 -2.53
CA GLN A 131 11.84 31.44 -3.30
C GLN A 131 10.42 31.25 -3.85
N HIS A 132 9.95 29.99 -3.92
CA HIS A 132 8.73 29.59 -4.59
C HIS A 132 7.73 28.85 -3.69
N TRP A 133 8.17 28.45 -2.48
CA TRP A 133 7.33 27.80 -1.48
C TRP A 133 7.22 28.70 -0.24
N SER A 134 5.99 28.91 0.20
CA SER A 134 5.67 29.69 1.39
C SER A 134 4.67 28.94 2.28
N VAL A 135 4.50 29.43 3.51
CA VAL A 135 3.44 28.95 4.40
C VAL A 135 2.51 30.13 4.70
N GLU A 136 1.22 29.97 4.38
CA GLU A 136 0.17 30.95 4.55
C GLU A 136 -1.04 30.32 5.23
N ASN A 137 -1.43 30.80 6.41
CA ASN A 137 -2.59 30.30 7.15
C ASN A 137 -2.58 28.77 7.34
N GLU A 138 -1.43 28.20 7.74
CA GLU A 138 -1.20 26.77 7.92
C GLU A 138 -1.29 25.94 6.60
N GLU A 139 -1.35 26.61 5.45
CA GLU A 139 -1.28 26.03 4.11
C GLU A 139 0.13 26.15 3.56
N LEU A 140 0.68 25.06 3.02
CA LEU A 140 1.91 25.08 2.22
C LEU A 140 1.55 25.50 0.80
N VAL A 141 2.18 26.54 0.28
CA VAL A 141 1.82 27.19 -1.00
C VAL A 141 3.01 27.16 -1.95
N ASN A 142 2.80 26.73 -3.18
CA ASN A 142 3.74 26.85 -4.28
C ASN A 142 3.15 27.74 -5.37
N ASP A 143 3.95 28.65 -5.90
CA ASP A 143 3.57 29.60 -6.95
C ASP A 143 3.61 29.02 -8.38
N GLY A 144 3.89 27.73 -8.52
CA GLY A 144 4.04 27.03 -9.81
C GLY A 144 5.46 26.96 -10.33
N HIS A 145 6.47 27.43 -9.59
CA HIS A 145 7.86 27.50 -10.01
C HIS A 145 8.83 26.87 -8.98
N GLY A 146 10.12 26.81 -9.33
CA GLY A 146 11.21 26.35 -8.48
C GLY A 146 11.33 24.82 -8.36
N ALA A 147 12.24 24.38 -7.50
CA ALA A 147 12.42 22.97 -7.20
C ALA A 147 11.19 22.39 -6.49
N TYR A 148 10.93 21.10 -6.68
CA TYR A 148 9.94 20.35 -5.88
C TYR A 148 10.33 20.40 -4.40
N LEU A 149 9.39 20.16 -3.53
CA LEU A 149 9.62 20.08 -2.10
C LEU A 149 9.58 18.59 -1.68
N ALA A 150 10.70 18.08 -1.19
CA ALA A 150 10.87 16.69 -0.76
C ALA A 150 10.93 16.58 0.75
N THR A 151 10.39 15.51 1.33
CA THR A 151 10.56 15.19 2.76
C THR A 151 12.00 14.84 3.08
N ASP A 152 12.50 15.23 4.27
CA ASP A 152 13.80 14.76 4.78
C ASP A 152 13.75 13.27 5.14
N GLY A 153 12.57 12.76 5.51
CA GLY A 153 12.33 11.35 5.76
C GLY A 153 12.21 10.53 4.48
N GLU A 154 12.66 9.27 4.54
CA GLU A 154 12.46 8.27 3.49
C GLU A 154 11.55 7.16 4.00
N TYR A 155 10.60 6.72 3.21
CA TYR A 155 9.55 5.77 3.59
C TYR A 155 9.54 4.54 2.70
N THR A 156 9.22 3.38 3.29
CA THR A 156 9.14 2.07 2.59
C THR A 156 7.69 1.74 2.24
N ASP A 157 6.91 1.34 3.24
CA ASP A 157 5.49 1.01 3.11
C ASP A 157 4.71 2.00 3.98
N TYR A 158 3.75 2.70 3.40
CA TYR A 158 3.08 3.78 4.12
C TYR A 158 1.70 4.08 3.57
N GLU A 159 0.95 4.82 4.37
CA GLU A 159 -0.29 5.48 4.02
C GLU A 159 -0.12 6.99 4.20
N LEU A 160 -0.41 7.74 3.16
CA LEU A 160 -0.34 9.21 3.11
C LEU A 160 -1.75 9.78 2.99
N LEU A 161 -2.08 10.73 3.85
CA LEU A 161 -3.25 11.60 3.73
C LEU A 161 -2.75 13.00 3.42
N ILE A 162 -3.33 13.64 2.40
CA ILE A 162 -2.93 14.98 1.97
C ILE A 162 -4.09 15.67 1.27
N ASP A 163 -4.36 16.91 1.66
CA ASP A 163 -5.29 17.77 0.95
C ASP A 163 -4.54 18.70 0.00
N TYR A 164 -5.12 18.92 -1.18
CA TYR A 164 -4.62 19.91 -2.13
C TYR A 164 -5.76 20.78 -2.69
N LYS A 165 -5.38 21.98 -3.15
CA LYS A 165 -6.27 22.94 -3.80
C LYS A 165 -5.51 23.62 -4.93
N THR A 166 -6.11 23.66 -6.13
CA THR A 166 -5.50 24.18 -7.35
C THR A 166 -6.31 25.32 -7.95
N VAL A 167 -5.66 26.03 -8.86
CA VAL A 167 -6.26 26.98 -9.80
C VAL A 167 -6.37 26.37 -11.21
N ALA A 168 -7.08 27.03 -12.12
CA ALA A 168 -7.12 26.60 -13.52
C ALA A 168 -5.71 26.60 -14.14
N LEU A 169 -5.45 25.67 -15.06
CA LEU A 169 -4.19 25.38 -15.72
C LEU A 169 -3.05 24.93 -14.79
N ALA A 170 -3.35 24.64 -13.53
CA ALA A 170 -2.37 24.05 -12.64
C ALA A 170 -2.10 22.59 -13.02
N ASP A 171 -0.82 22.22 -12.96
CA ASP A 171 -0.32 20.86 -13.16
C ASP A 171 0.63 20.55 -12.01
N SER A 172 0.46 19.40 -11.38
CA SER A 172 1.27 19.00 -10.23
C SER A 172 1.21 17.49 -10.04
N GLY A 173 1.75 17.02 -8.92
CA GLY A 173 1.69 15.62 -8.53
C GLY A 173 2.39 15.35 -7.21
N ILE A 174 2.17 14.16 -6.68
CA ILE A 174 2.83 13.66 -5.48
C ILE A 174 3.76 12.53 -5.90
N TYR A 175 5.07 12.78 -5.89
CA TYR A 175 6.09 11.79 -6.21
C TYR A 175 6.31 10.87 -5.00
N LEU A 176 6.13 9.59 -5.22
CA LEU A 176 6.31 8.57 -4.20
C LEU A 176 7.72 7.98 -4.32
N LYS A 177 8.48 7.97 -3.21
CA LYS A 177 9.89 7.50 -3.18
C LYS A 177 10.79 8.27 -4.18
N ALA A 178 10.56 9.58 -4.36
CA ALA A 178 11.22 10.43 -5.37
C ALA A 178 11.13 9.90 -6.81
N ASN A 179 10.24 8.98 -7.07
CA ASN A 179 9.98 8.39 -8.38
C ASN A 179 8.51 8.70 -8.76
N PRO A 180 7.93 8.10 -9.80
CA PRO A 180 6.77 8.68 -10.46
C PRO A 180 5.63 9.09 -9.55
N GLN A 181 4.81 9.97 -10.08
CA GLN A 181 3.81 10.71 -9.36
C GLN A 181 2.43 10.04 -9.39
N VAL A 182 1.67 10.32 -8.34
CA VAL A 182 0.22 10.39 -8.39
C VAL A 182 -0.11 11.76 -8.99
N GLN A 183 -0.69 11.78 -10.17
CA GLN A 183 -0.89 12.99 -10.98
C GLN A 183 -1.98 13.88 -10.41
N ILE A 184 -1.81 15.20 -10.56
CA ILE A 184 -2.82 16.24 -10.35
C ILE A 184 -2.97 17.04 -11.64
N TRP A 185 -4.20 17.07 -12.18
CA TRP A 185 -4.55 17.72 -13.44
C TRP A 185 -5.50 18.90 -13.28
N ASP A 186 -5.40 19.84 -14.23
CA ASP A 186 -6.58 20.58 -14.66
C ASP A 186 -7.37 19.66 -15.63
N TYR A 187 -8.42 19.03 -15.14
CA TYR A 187 -9.26 18.12 -15.93
C TYR A 187 -10.11 18.82 -16.98
N THR A 188 -10.05 20.16 -17.08
CA THR A 188 -10.74 20.98 -18.08
C THR A 188 -9.79 21.53 -19.15
N GLU A 189 -8.48 21.30 -19.04
CA GLU A 189 -7.47 21.76 -19.99
C GLU A 189 -7.47 20.88 -21.26
N GLU A 190 -8.28 21.28 -22.26
CA GLU A 190 -8.44 20.52 -23.50
C GLU A 190 -7.12 20.24 -24.23
N ALA A 191 -6.13 21.13 -24.09
CA ALA A 191 -4.81 20.95 -24.70
C ALA A 191 -4.06 19.71 -24.19
N LYS A 192 -4.41 19.20 -23.02
CA LYS A 192 -3.80 18.02 -22.38
C LYS A 192 -4.70 16.75 -22.41
N PHE A 193 -5.85 16.78 -23.07
CA PHE A 193 -6.74 15.61 -23.15
C PHE A 193 -6.08 14.44 -23.88
N ASN A 194 -5.23 14.71 -24.86
CA ASN A 194 -4.46 13.69 -25.57
C ASN A 194 -3.46 12.93 -24.68
N ILE A 195 -3.15 13.44 -23.48
CA ILE A 195 -2.27 12.78 -22.51
C ILE A 195 -2.99 12.36 -21.23
N GLY A 196 -4.32 12.55 -21.16
CA GLY A 196 -5.17 11.97 -20.11
C GLY A 196 -5.70 12.97 -19.08
N ALA A 197 -5.56 14.28 -19.28
CA ALA A 197 -6.07 15.28 -18.32
C ALA A 197 -7.59 15.21 -18.13
N ASP A 198 -8.33 14.86 -19.18
CA ASP A 198 -9.79 14.65 -19.16
C ASP A 198 -10.26 13.54 -18.20
N LYS A 199 -9.36 12.65 -17.80
CA LYS A 199 -9.63 11.56 -16.86
C LYS A 199 -9.52 12.00 -15.40
N GLY A 200 -8.93 13.16 -15.15
CA GLY A 200 -8.74 13.74 -13.82
C GLY A 200 -7.49 13.28 -13.10
N SER A 201 -7.41 13.65 -11.82
CA SER A 201 -6.28 13.40 -10.95
C SER A 201 -6.30 12.01 -10.31
N GLY A 202 -5.16 11.57 -9.79
CA GLY A 202 -5.03 10.33 -9.01
C GLY A 202 -4.37 9.17 -9.76
N GLY A 203 -4.21 9.25 -11.09
CA GLY A 203 -3.54 8.22 -11.89
C GLY A 203 -2.02 8.18 -11.65
N LEU A 204 -1.42 7.01 -11.88
CA LEU A 204 0.04 6.80 -11.90
C LEU A 204 0.56 7.17 -13.30
N TRP A 205 0.52 8.45 -13.61
CA TRP A 205 0.66 8.95 -14.98
C TRP A 205 1.95 8.52 -15.70
N ASN A 206 3.04 8.38 -14.97
CA ASN A 206 4.32 7.97 -15.54
C ASN A 206 4.40 6.47 -15.85
N ASN A 207 3.42 5.66 -15.46
CA ASN A 207 3.35 4.26 -15.87
C ASN A 207 3.26 4.14 -17.40
N SER A 208 3.71 3.02 -17.93
CA SER A 208 3.67 2.70 -19.36
C SER A 208 2.24 2.76 -19.92
N PRO A 209 2.06 3.14 -21.18
CA PRO A 209 0.74 3.11 -21.81
C PRO A 209 0.05 1.76 -21.66
N GLY A 210 -1.19 1.77 -21.16
CA GLY A 210 -1.99 0.55 -20.92
C GLY A 210 -1.66 -0.18 -19.61
N ALA A 211 -0.67 0.27 -18.83
CA ALA A 211 -0.41 -0.29 -17.51
C ALA A 211 -1.58 0.02 -16.56
N ALA A 212 -1.85 -0.91 -15.64
CA ALA A 212 -2.86 -0.72 -14.62
C ALA A 212 -2.58 0.55 -13.80
N GLY A 213 -3.62 1.30 -13.48
CA GLY A 213 -3.53 2.50 -12.66
C GLY A 213 -2.86 3.71 -13.33
N LYS A 214 -2.41 3.62 -14.61
CA LYS A 214 -1.90 4.78 -15.34
C LYS A 214 -2.90 5.94 -15.34
N ASP A 215 -4.13 5.61 -15.66
CA ASP A 215 -5.27 6.52 -15.58
C ASP A 215 -6.12 6.20 -14.35
N PRO A 216 -6.77 7.19 -13.72
CA PRO A 216 -7.75 6.92 -12.67
C PRO A 216 -8.97 6.22 -13.28
N SER A 217 -9.65 5.39 -12.48
CA SER A 217 -10.84 4.65 -12.94
C SER A 217 -12.07 5.52 -13.16
N GLU A 218 -12.11 6.72 -12.56
CA GLU A 218 -13.16 7.74 -12.71
C GLU A 218 -12.63 9.13 -12.39
N LEU A 219 -13.27 10.15 -12.95
CA LEU A 219 -13.04 11.55 -12.57
C LEU A 219 -13.60 11.79 -11.17
N ALA A 220 -12.74 12.16 -10.23
CA ALA A 220 -13.09 12.35 -8.84
C ALA A 220 -12.73 13.73 -8.28
N ASP A 221 -12.18 14.62 -9.13
CA ASP A 221 -11.77 15.98 -8.77
C ASP A 221 -12.97 16.85 -8.39
N LYS A 222 -12.73 17.79 -7.47
CA LYS A 222 -13.64 18.89 -7.16
C LYS A 222 -13.27 20.11 -8.01
N PRO A 223 -14.19 21.10 -8.14
CA PRO A 223 -13.92 22.35 -8.81
C PRO A 223 -12.69 23.07 -8.26
N PHE A 224 -12.02 23.88 -9.11
CA PHE A 224 -10.90 24.74 -8.69
C PHE A 224 -11.26 25.62 -7.50
N GLY A 225 -10.30 25.82 -6.61
CA GLY A 225 -10.48 26.57 -5.37
C GLY A 225 -11.15 25.77 -4.24
N GLU A 226 -11.61 24.55 -4.50
CA GLU A 226 -12.07 23.61 -3.48
C GLU A 226 -10.95 22.67 -3.05
N TRP A 227 -11.00 22.22 -1.78
CA TRP A 227 -10.04 21.25 -1.26
C TRP A 227 -10.39 19.85 -1.73
N ASN A 228 -9.43 19.21 -2.40
CA ASN A 228 -9.42 17.79 -2.72
C ASN A 228 -8.61 17.04 -1.67
N SER A 229 -9.00 15.79 -1.36
CA SER A 229 -8.34 14.97 -0.36
C SER A 229 -7.88 13.67 -0.98
N PHE A 230 -6.59 13.43 -0.94
CA PHE A 230 -5.98 12.13 -1.27
C PHE A 230 -5.80 11.27 -0.02
N ARG A 231 -6.04 9.99 -0.20
CA ARG A 231 -5.48 8.91 0.58
C ARG A 231 -4.69 8.02 -0.36
N ILE A 232 -3.40 7.87 -0.11
CA ILE A 232 -2.50 7.06 -0.94
C ILE A 232 -1.89 5.99 -0.05
N ARG A 233 -2.00 4.73 -0.47
CA ARG A 233 -1.33 3.61 0.20
C ARG A 233 -0.31 3.00 -0.76
N GLN A 234 0.94 2.87 -0.29
CA GLN A 234 2.00 2.23 -1.04
C GLN A 234 2.66 1.12 -0.22
N ILE A 235 2.69 -0.11 -0.78
CA ILE A 235 3.38 -1.27 -0.23
C ILE A 235 4.32 -1.80 -1.31
N GLY A 236 5.63 -1.68 -1.09
CA GLY A 236 6.59 -1.87 -2.17
C GLY A 236 6.30 -0.92 -3.32
N ALA A 237 6.00 -1.48 -4.50
CA ALA A 237 5.53 -0.74 -5.69
C ALA A 237 4.01 -0.77 -5.86
N ARG A 238 3.29 -1.58 -5.05
CA ARG A 238 1.83 -1.66 -5.07
C ARG A 238 1.22 -0.38 -4.52
N THR A 239 0.47 0.32 -5.35
CA THR A 239 -0.10 1.63 -5.04
C THR A 239 -1.61 1.61 -5.19
N SER A 240 -2.31 2.07 -4.16
CA SER A 240 -3.75 2.33 -4.20
C SER A 240 -3.99 3.81 -3.91
N VAL A 241 -4.88 4.44 -4.66
CA VAL A 241 -5.19 5.87 -4.54
C VAL A 241 -6.69 6.07 -4.37
N TRP A 242 -7.06 6.84 -3.37
CA TRP A 242 -8.42 7.37 -3.20
C TRP A 242 -8.37 8.89 -3.32
N LEU A 243 -9.25 9.44 -4.15
CA LEU A 243 -9.45 10.87 -4.31
C LEU A 243 -10.88 11.22 -3.91
N ASN A 244 -11.04 12.11 -2.94
CA ASN A 244 -12.36 12.52 -2.41
C ASN A 244 -13.24 11.33 -2.00
N GLY A 245 -12.62 10.28 -1.44
CA GLY A 245 -13.27 9.04 -1.00
C GLY A 245 -13.56 8.01 -2.09
N LYS A 246 -13.29 8.31 -3.37
CA LYS A 246 -13.41 7.37 -4.49
C LYS A 246 -12.10 6.64 -4.71
N HIS A 247 -12.15 5.31 -4.86
CA HIS A 247 -10.98 4.46 -5.12
C HIS A 247 -10.64 4.50 -6.60
N VAL A 248 -9.71 5.38 -6.98
CA VAL A 248 -9.40 5.67 -8.39
C VAL A 248 -8.23 4.84 -8.96
N VAL A 249 -7.36 4.30 -8.11
CA VAL A 249 -6.33 3.31 -8.50
C VAL A 249 -6.33 2.19 -7.47
N ASP A 250 -6.46 0.94 -7.94
CA ASP A 250 -6.54 -0.25 -7.09
C ASP A 250 -5.31 -1.13 -7.25
N ASN A 251 -4.44 -1.12 -6.20
CA ASN A 251 -3.31 -2.03 -6.02
C ASN A 251 -2.42 -2.21 -7.27
N ALA A 252 -2.24 -1.13 -8.04
CA ALA A 252 -1.46 -1.13 -9.25
C ALA A 252 0.05 -1.06 -8.96
N ILE A 253 0.87 -1.71 -9.79
CA ILE A 253 2.33 -1.54 -9.73
C ILE A 253 2.69 -0.15 -10.23
N MET A 254 3.37 0.63 -9.42
CA MET A 254 4.02 1.86 -9.83
C MET A 254 5.39 1.51 -10.44
N GLU A 255 5.57 1.86 -11.71
CA GLU A 255 6.80 1.56 -12.44
C GLU A 255 7.90 2.54 -12.09
N ASN A 256 9.15 2.10 -12.13
CA ASN A 256 10.31 2.98 -11.96
C ASN A 256 10.50 3.87 -13.20
N TYR A 257 10.25 5.15 -13.07
CA TYR A 257 10.39 6.12 -14.17
C TYR A 257 11.81 6.23 -14.72
N PHE A 258 12.80 6.22 -13.82
CA PHE A 258 14.20 6.40 -14.21
C PHE A 258 14.84 5.15 -14.80
N ASP A 259 14.23 3.96 -14.58
CA ASP A 259 14.80 2.68 -15.01
C ASP A 259 13.72 1.59 -15.05
N ARG A 260 13.08 1.45 -16.21
CA ARG A 260 11.96 0.49 -16.43
C ARG A 260 12.36 -0.97 -16.26
N GLU A 261 13.65 -1.29 -16.33
CA GLU A 261 14.18 -2.64 -16.17
C GLU A 261 14.32 -3.05 -14.68
N ASN A 262 14.16 -2.10 -13.79
CA ASN A 262 14.27 -2.33 -12.35
C ASN A 262 12.96 -1.97 -11.63
N PRO A 263 12.66 -2.63 -10.49
CA PRO A 263 11.52 -2.26 -9.67
C PRO A 263 11.61 -0.81 -9.16
N LEU A 264 10.51 -0.30 -8.62
CA LEU A 264 10.52 0.95 -7.86
C LEU A 264 11.53 0.84 -6.71
N PHE A 265 12.08 1.98 -6.26
CA PHE A 265 13.00 2.00 -5.11
C PHE A 265 12.35 1.40 -3.86
N ALA A 266 13.12 0.65 -3.06
CA ALA A 266 12.61 0.08 -1.83
C ALA A 266 12.10 1.17 -0.87
N LYS A 267 12.82 2.29 -0.77
CA LYS A 267 12.45 3.45 0.03
C LYS A 267 12.84 4.75 -0.65
N GLY A 268 12.26 5.85 -0.22
CA GLY A 268 12.61 7.20 -0.69
C GLY A 268 11.67 8.26 -0.12
N PRO A 269 11.97 9.55 -0.36
CA PRO A 269 11.16 10.67 0.09
C PRO A 269 9.86 10.80 -0.70
N ILE A 270 8.91 11.54 -0.13
CA ILE A 270 7.72 12.04 -0.82
C ILE A 270 8.06 13.44 -1.35
N CYS A 271 7.78 13.69 -2.64
CA CYS A 271 8.00 15.02 -3.21
C CYS A 271 6.69 15.61 -3.73
N LEU A 272 6.48 16.90 -3.45
CA LEU A 272 5.37 17.68 -3.98
C LEU A 272 5.88 18.42 -5.22
N GLN A 273 5.25 18.16 -6.37
CA GLN A 273 5.71 18.64 -7.66
C GLN A 273 5.33 20.11 -7.89
N THR A 274 6.24 20.84 -8.49
CA THR A 274 6.06 22.16 -9.11
C THR A 274 6.00 21.99 -10.62
N HIS A 275 4.89 22.35 -11.27
CA HIS A 275 4.77 22.21 -12.74
C HIS A 275 3.82 23.23 -13.39
N GLY A 276 3.66 24.41 -12.77
CA GLY A 276 2.83 25.51 -13.28
C GLY A 276 1.48 25.64 -12.57
N GLY A 277 1.07 26.89 -12.36
CA GLY A 277 -0.11 27.25 -11.57
C GLY A 277 0.11 27.15 -10.06
N GLU A 278 -0.58 28.01 -9.30
CA GLU A 278 -0.55 27.93 -7.84
C GLU A 278 -1.20 26.62 -7.36
N ILE A 279 -0.53 25.96 -6.42
CA ILE A 279 -1.08 24.82 -5.70
C ILE A 279 -0.87 25.00 -4.19
N ARG A 280 -1.87 24.64 -3.41
CA ARG A 280 -1.86 24.69 -1.95
C ARG A 280 -2.06 23.31 -1.36
N TRP A 281 -1.38 23.04 -0.25
CA TRP A 281 -1.39 21.77 0.45
C TRP A 281 -1.64 21.99 1.94
N ARG A 282 -2.32 21.02 2.58
CA ARG A 282 -2.52 21.00 4.03
C ARG A 282 -2.82 19.57 4.49
N ASN A 283 -2.92 19.37 5.81
CA ASN A 283 -3.30 18.10 6.40
C ASN A 283 -2.44 16.95 5.86
N ILE A 284 -1.11 17.14 5.89
CA ILE A 284 -0.16 16.16 5.36
C ILE A 284 0.23 15.22 6.51
N TYR A 285 -0.37 14.02 6.50
CA TYR A 285 -0.20 13.01 7.51
C TYR A 285 0.31 11.72 6.91
N LEU A 286 1.23 11.05 7.56
CA LEU A 286 1.81 9.80 7.12
C LEU A 286 1.74 8.76 8.24
N ARG A 287 1.42 7.53 7.89
CA ARG A 287 1.52 6.36 8.75
C ARG A 287 2.38 5.32 8.06
N GLU A 288 3.47 4.89 8.69
CA GLU A 288 4.22 3.74 8.22
C GLU A 288 3.40 2.46 8.47
N ILE A 289 3.37 1.57 7.49
CA ILE A 289 2.64 0.31 7.55
C ILE A 289 3.59 -0.78 8.04
N PRO A 290 3.31 -1.42 9.20
CA PRO A 290 4.11 -2.53 9.69
C PRO A 290 4.11 -3.72 8.71
N ALA A 291 5.19 -4.49 8.70
CA ALA A 291 5.36 -5.63 7.78
C ALA A 291 4.20 -6.62 7.79
N GLU A 292 3.69 -6.97 8.96
CA GLU A 292 2.57 -7.90 9.11
C GLU A 292 1.27 -7.34 8.52
N GLU A 293 1.00 -6.04 8.69
CA GLU A 293 -0.14 -5.36 8.07
C GLU A 293 0.03 -5.31 6.54
N ALA A 294 1.24 -5.02 6.06
CA ALA A 294 1.56 -5.00 4.63
C ALA A 294 1.32 -6.37 3.99
N ASP A 295 1.79 -7.45 4.61
CA ASP A 295 1.61 -8.83 4.14
C ASP A 295 0.14 -9.23 4.09
N LYS A 296 -0.63 -8.85 5.12
CA LYS A 296 -2.08 -9.05 5.15
C LYS A 296 -2.78 -8.32 4.00
N ILE A 297 -2.45 -7.05 3.77
CA ILE A 297 -3.03 -6.26 2.67
C ILE A 297 -2.70 -6.88 1.31
N LEU A 298 -1.46 -7.32 1.10
CA LEU A 298 -1.05 -7.99 -0.15
C LEU A 298 -1.78 -9.32 -0.34
N THR A 299 -1.95 -10.10 0.72
CA THR A 299 -2.67 -11.37 0.70
C THR A 299 -4.14 -11.19 0.38
N GLU A 300 -4.80 -10.18 0.97
CA GLU A 300 -6.23 -9.91 0.80
C GLU A 300 -6.56 -9.19 -0.53
N SER A 301 -5.57 -8.52 -1.13
CA SER A 301 -5.77 -7.83 -2.42
C SER A 301 -6.00 -8.82 -3.54
N HIS A 302 -7.10 -8.64 -4.31
CA HIS A 302 -7.46 -9.50 -5.44
C HIS A 302 -7.46 -11.01 -5.07
N ALA A 303 -7.98 -11.34 -3.87
CA ALA A 303 -7.93 -12.69 -3.32
C ALA A 303 -8.86 -13.71 -4.00
N ASP A 304 -9.71 -13.28 -4.92
CA ASP A 304 -10.69 -14.15 -5.59
C ASP A 304 -10.01 -15.31 -6.31
N GLY A 305 -10.51 -16.53 -6.03
CA GLY A 305 -10.05 -17.77 -6.65
C GLY A 305 -8.78 -18.37 -6.01
N PHE A 306 -8.23 -17.77 -4.94
CA PHE A 306 -7.19 -18.41 -4.15
C PHE A 306 -7.77 -19.42 -3.18
N GLU A 307 -7.16 -20.59 -3.10
CA GLU A 307 -7.48 -21.67 -2.15
C GLU A 307 -6.32 -21.88 -1.19
N SER A 308 -6.60 -21.90 0.11
CA SER A 308 -5.57 -22.23 1.12
C SER A 308 -5.07 -23.66 0.91
N LYS A 309 -3.75 -23.84 0.91
CA LYS A 309 -3.07 -25.13 0.76
C LYS A 309 -2.37 -25.58 2.05
N PHE A 310 -2.50 -24.83 3.11
CA PHE A 310 -1.98 -25.18 4.43
C PHE A 310 -2.99 -24.79 5.52
N ASN A 311 -3.29 -25.76 6.40
CA ASN A 311 -4.29 -25.58 7.45
C ASN A 311 -3.74 -24.97 8.76
N GLY A 312 -2.41 -24.73 8.83
CA GLY A 312 -1.74 -24.19 10.01
C GLY A 312 -1.45 -25.19 11.12
N THR A 313 -1.85 -26.47 10.99
CA THR A 313 -1.78 -27.46 12.08
C THR A 313 -0.99 -28.71 11.74
N ASP A 314 -1.07 -29.19 10.51
CA ASP A 314 -0.40 -30.40 10.06
C ASP A 314 -0.08 -30.37 8.56
N LEU A 315 0.60 -31.40 8.06
CA LEU A 315 1.00 -31.53 6.67
C LEU A 315 -0.06 -32.24 5.79
N THR A 316 -1.32 -32.23 6.18
CA THR A 316 -2.41 -32.75 5.33
C THR A 316 -2.45 -31.98 4.01
N GLY A 317 -2.46 -32.71 2.88
CA GLY A 317 -2.37 -32.12 1.54
C GLY A 317 -0.93 -31.93 1.03
N TRP A 318 0.07 -32.36 1.81
CA TRP A 318 1.49 -32.34 1.45
C TRP A 318 2.08 -33.76 1.43
N SER A 319 3.09 -33.98 0.60
CA SER A 319 3.74 -35.28 0.37
C SER A 319 5.24 -35.09 0.07
N GLY A 320 5.97 -36.17 -0.13
CA GLY A 320 7.40 -36.15 -0.38
C GLY A 320 8.23 -36.27 0.90
N ALA A 321 9.17 -35.37 1.14
CA ALA A 321 10.08 -35.43 2.29
C ALA A 321 9.42 -34.97 3.61
N SER A 322 8.18 -35.39 3.90
CA SER A 322 7.37 -34.95 5.04
C SER A 322 8.06 -35.14 6.39
N ASP A 323 8.86 -36.20 6.55
CA ASP A 323 9.62 -36.48 7.78
C ASP A 323 10.70 -35.40 8.08
N ASN A 324 11.12 -34.67 7.06
CA ASN A 324 12.13 -33.61 7.15
C ASN A 324 11.54 -32.22 7.42
N TYR A 325 10.23 -32.14 7.54
CA TYR A 325 9.50 -30.91 7.85
C TYR A 325 8.66 -31.10 9.12
N GLU A 326 8.32 -30.01 9.73
CA GLU A 326 7.48 -29.94 10.92
C GLU A 326 6.55 -28.73 10.85
N VAL A 327 5.48 -28.75 11.64
CA VAL A 327 4.62 -27.58 11.81
C VAL A 327 4.90 -26.94 13.15
N VAL A 328 5.30 -25.66 13.14
CA VAL A 328 5.63 -24.89 14.33
C VAL A 328 5.02 -23.49 14.21
N ASP A 329 4.28 -23.08 15.23
CA ASP A 329 3.65 -21.75 15.31
C ASP A 329 2.82 -21.39 14.07
N GLY A 330 2.06 -22.37 13.53
CA GLY A 330 1.23 -22.19 12.35
C GLY A 330 1.99 -22.09 11.03
N ALA A 331 3.25 -22.51 10.99
CA ALA A 331 4.09 -22.49 9.79
C ALA A 331 4.68 -23.90 9.51
N ILE A 332 4.84 -24.24 8.22
CA ILE A 332 5.66 -25.38 7.77
C ILE A 332 7.12 -24.96 7.87
N ARG A 333 7.93 -25.69 8.60
CA ARG A 333 9.37 -25.43 8.77
C ARG A 333 10.21 -26.63 8.35
N CYS A 334 11.24 -26.40 7.53
CA CYS A 334 12.26 -27.39 7.28
C CYS A 334 13.04 -27.66 8.57
N LYS A 335 13.25 -28.92 8.95
CA LYS A 335 14.06 -29.26 10.13
C LYS A 335 15.53 -28.96 9.87
N ALA A 336 16.21 -28.41 10.86
CA ALA A 336 17.64 -28.16 10.78
C ALA A 336 18.43 -29.43 10.42
N SER A 337 19.39 -29.33 9.55
CA SER A 337 20.22 -30.45 9.03
C SER A 337 19.42 -31.50 8.23
N HIS A 338 18.22 -31.16 7.78
CA HIS A 338 17.39 -31.97 6.90
C HIS A 338 17.07 -31.21 5.61
N GLY A 339 16.61 -31.90 4.59
CA GLY A 339 16.29 -31.29 3.30
C GLY A 339 15.41 -32.18 2.44
N GLY A 340 15.34 -31.90 1.16
CA GLY A 340 14.51 -32.60 0.20
C GLY A 340 13.21 -31.88 -0.11
N ILE A 341 12.44 -32.39 -1.07
CA ILE A 341 11.25 -31.76 -1.58
C ILE A 341 10.02 -32.16 -0.79
N LEU A 342 9.39 -31.19 -0.11
CA LEU A 342 8.01 -31.29 0.39
C LEU A 342 7.11 -30.62 -0.65
N HIS A 343 6.08 -31.32 -1.15
CA HIS A 343 5.24 -30.80 -2.23
C HIS A 343 3.74 -31.04 -1.98
N THR A 344 2.90 -30.24 -2.63
CA THR A 344 1.44 -30.42 -2.64
C THR A 344 1.07 -31.79 -3.21
N THR A 345 -0.07 -32.36 -2.78
CA THR A 345 -0.64 -33.57 -3.41
C THR A 345 -1.31 -33.27 -4.76
N ASP A 346 -1.67 -32.02 -5.01
CA ASP A 346 -2.24 -31.55 -6.27
C ASP A 346 -1.15 -31.09 -7.25
N GLU A 347 -1.34 -31.37 -8.52
CA GLU A 347 -0.52 -30.82 -9.61
C GLU A 347 -1.11 -29.54 -10.18
N TYR A 348 -0.24 -28.70 -10.71
CA TYR A 348 -0.58 -27.41 -11.34
C TYR A 348 0.12 -27.25 -12.68
N ALA A 349 -0.61 -26.76 -13.68
CA ALA A 349 -0.05 -26.28 -14.94
C ALA A 349 0.22 -24.77 -14.83
N ASN A 350 -0.81 -23.94 -14.99
CA ASN A 350 -0.72 -22.49 -14.82
C ASN A 350 -1.35 -22.09 -13.47
N PHE A 351 -0.65 -21.27 -12.69
CA PHE A 351 -1.11 -20.92 -11.34
C PHE A 351 -0.45 -19.66 -10.81
N VAL A 352 -1.06 -19.10 -9.77
CA VAL A 352 -0.44 -18.11 -8.90
C VAL A 352 -0.37 -18.72 -7.50
N VAL A 353 0.78 -18.67 -6.87
CA VAL A 353 0.94 -19.01 -5.46
C VAL A 353 1.31 -17.79 -4.66
N ARG A 354 0.66 -17.61 -3.51
CA ARG A 354 0.97 -16.64 -2.46
C ARG A 354 1.41 -17.36 -1.23
N LEU A 355 2.42 -16.85 -0.58
CA LEU A 355 2.91 -17.38 0.68
C LEU A 355 3.69 -16.32 1.45
N GLU A 356 3.85 -16.56 2.73
CA GLU A 356 4.84 -15.85 3.53
C GLU A 356 5.98 -16.82 3.89
N PHE A 357 7.20 -16.30 3.88
CA PHE A 357 8.37 -17.07 4.30
C PHE A 357 9.22 -16.29 5.30
N ASN A 358 9.90 -17.04 6.17
CA ASN A 358 10.86 -16.50 7.14
C ASN A 358 12.17 -17.26 7.01
N VAL A 359 13.24 -16.54 6.70
CA VAL A 359 14.59 -17.06 6.49
C VAL A 359 15.45 -16.70 7.70
N PRO A 360 16.11 -17.68 8.36
CA PRO A 360 17.09 -17.38 9.40
C PRO A 360 18.38 -16.79 8.78
N PRO A 361 19.28 -16.22 9.60
CA PRO A 361 20.59 -15.74 9.11
C PRO A 361 21.34 -16.82 8.33
N SER A 362 21.80 -16.50 7.13
CA SER A 362 22.39 -17.40 6.14
C SER A 362 21.50 -18.60 5.74
N GLY A 363 20.19 -18.54 5.96
CA GLY A 363 19.28 -19.62 5.59
C GLY A 363 19.13 -19.78 4.09
N ASN A 364 18.93 -21.01 3.66
CA ASN A 364 18.78 -21.43 2.28
C ASN A 364 17.64 -22.44 2.12
N ASN A 365 16.81 -22.22 1.12
CA ASN A 365 15.70 -23.09 0.70
C ASN A 365 15.32 -22.73 -0.74
N GLY A 366 14.31 -23.37 -1.30
CA GLY A 366 13.79 -23.04 -2.63
C GLY A 366 12.30 -23.34 -2.76
N LEU A 367 11.64 -22.69 -3.73
CA LEU A 367 10.31 -23.08 -4.18
C LEU A 367 10.47 -23.97 -5.40
N ALA A 368 10.05 -25.23 -5.30
CA ALA A 368 10.06 -26.19 -6.40
C ALA A 368 8.82 -25.98 -7.28
N ILE A 369 9.02 -25.45 -8.48
CA ILE A 369 7.95 -25.12 -9.42
C ILE A 369 7.76 -26.26 -10.41
N ARG A 370 6.55 -26.83 -10.48
CA ARG A 370 6.18 -27.97 -11.31
C ARG A 370 7.18 -29.13 -11.14
N THR A 371 7.45 -29.51 -9.88
CA THR A 371 8.29 -30.68 -9.57
C THR A 371 7.48 -31.97 -9.76
N ASP A 372 8.17 -33.10 -10.02
CA ASP A 372 7.62 -34.45 -9.92
C ASP A 372 7.88 -35.09 -8.54
N GLY A 373 8.40 -34.31 -7.60
CA GLY A 373 8.77 -34.74 -6.26
C GLY A 373 10.06 -35.55 -6.18
N LYS A 374 10.84 -35.59 -7.26
CA LYS A 374 12.08 -36.39 -7.38
C LYS A 374 13.25 -35.55 -7.86
N GLY A 375 14.44 -35.97 -7.46
CA GLY A 375 15.67 -35.32 -7.88
C GLY A 375 15.90 -33.97 -7.23
N ASP A 376 16.79 -33.19 -7.84
CA ASP A 376 17.13 -31.83 -7.43
C ASP A 376 16.13 -30.85 -8.08
N ALA A 377 15.43 -30.06 -7.28
CA ALA A 377 14.43 -29.11 -7.75
C ALA A 377 14.99 -28.10 -8.74
N ALA A 378 16.25 -27.69 -8.57
CA ALA A 378 16.89 -26.72 -9.46
C ALA A 378 16.97 -27.20 -10.91
N TYR A 379 17.11 -28.51 -11.12
CA TYR A 379 17.34 -29.09 -12.46
C TYR A 379 16.18 -29.96 -12.94
N ALA A 380 15.56 -30.74 -12.03
CA ALA A 380 14.53 -31.71 -12.38
C ALA A 380 13.12 -31.12 -12.43
N ALA A 381 12.81 -30.09 -11.64
CA ALA A 381 11.58 -29.31 -11.74
C ALA A 381 11.64 -28.34 -12.93
N MET A 382 10.55 -27.61 -13.18
CA MET A 382 10.57 -26.50 -14.14
C MET A 382 11.64 -25.47 -13.75
N CYS A 383 11.69 -25.13 -12.49
CA CYS A 383 12.78 -24.40 -11.85
C CYS A 383 12.67 -24.52 -10.33
N GLU A 384 13.76 -24.22 -9.65
CA GLU A 384 13.75 -23.79 -8.26
C GLU A 384 13.79 -22.26 -8.24
N LEU A 385 12.85 -21.63 -7.53
CA LEU A 385 12.97 -20.22 -7.18
C LEU A 385 13.68 -20.12 -5.84
N GLN A 386 14.85 -19.51 -5.84
CA GLN A 386 15.71 -19.43 -4.67
C GLN A 386 15.04 -18.72 -3.49
N VAL A 387 15.11 -19.30 -2.30
CA VAL A 387 14.76 -18.67 -1.01
C VAL A 387 16.01 -18.57 -0.16
N LEU A 388 16.58 -17.38 -0.05
CA LEU A 388 17.92 -17.18 0.49
C LEU A 388 18.01 -15.88 1.28
N ASP A 389 18.73 -15.89 2.42
CA ASP A 389 19.19 -14.64 3.06
C ASP A 389 20.34 -14.02 2.23
N SER A 390 19.97 -13.43 1.10
CA SER A 390 20.91 -12.95 0.07
C SER A 390 21.86 -11.86 0.53
N GLU A 391 21.53 -11.17 1.63
CA GLU A 391 22.35 -10.07 2.15
C GLU A 391 23.40 -10.57 3.17
N HIS A 392 23.35 -11.85 3.56
CA HIS A 392 24.34 -12.43 4.47
C HIS A 392 25.72 -12.52 3.79
N GLN A 393 26.77 -12.22 4.56
CA GLN A 393 28.16 -12.21 4.07
C GLN A 393 28.63 -13.51 3.39
N ASN A 394 28.07 -14.66 3.80
CA ASN A 394 28.38 -15.97 3.21
C ASN A 394 28.03 -16.02 1.71
N TYR A 395 27.06 -15.21 1.27
CA TYR A 395 26.53 -15.19 -0.08
C TYR A 395 26.99 -13.99 -0.92
N ALA A 396 27.91 -13.18 -0.41
CA ALA A 396 28.37 -11.94 -1.08
C ALA A 396 29.02 -12.17 -2.47
N LYS A 397 29.41 -13.40 -2.80
CA LYS A 397 30.12 -13.74 -4.05
C LYS A 397 29.38 -14.72 -4.94
N LEU A 398 28.08 -14.93 -4.72
CA LEU A 398 27.27 -15.80 -5.57
C LEU A 398 27.09 -15.19 -6.97
N ASP A 399 26.85 -16.04 -7.98
CA ASP A 399 26.32 -15.60 -9.27
C ASP A 399 24.95 -14.96 -9.08
N ALA A 400 24.62 -13.97 -9.89
CA ALA A 400 23.35 -13.24 -9.79
C ALA A 400 22.12 -14.18 -9.84
N ARG A 401 22.23 -15.30 -10.56
CA ARG A 401 21.17 -16.32 -10.71
C ARG A 401 20.99 -17.25 -9.50
N GLN A 402 21.71 -16.99 -8.40
CA GLN A 402 21.63 -17.77 -7.15
C GLN A 402 21.05 -16.96 -5.97
N TYR A 403 20.75 -15.68 -6.15
CA TYR A 403 20.13 -14.87 -5.10
C TYR A 403 18.63 -15.13 -5.01
N HIS A 404 18.04 -14.74 -3.88
CA HIS A 404 16.60 -14.90 -3.59
C HIS A 404 15.72 -14.47 -4.77
N GLY A 405 14.69 -15.26 -5.07
CA GLY A 405 13.72 -15.02 -6.14
C GLY A 405 14.20 -15.36 -7.56
N SER A 406 15.48 -15.64 -7.74
CA SER A 406 16.02 -16.09 -9.04
C SER A 406 15.50 -17.46 -9.42
N ALA A 407 15.22 -17.68 -10.70
CA ALA A 407 15.13 -19.02 -11.26
C ALA A 407 16.57 -19.58 -11.29
N TYR A 408 16.88 -20.42 -10.29
CA TYR A 408 18.26 -20.86 -9.99
C TYR A 408 19.04 -21.28 -11.23
N GLY A 409 20.21 -20.71 -11.40
CA GLY A 409 21.09 -21.01 -12.53
C GLY A 409 20.62 -20.54 -13.91
N MET A 410 19.38 -20.02 -14.04
CA MET A 410 18.75 -19.62 -15.30
C MET A 410 18.56 -18.11 -15.43
N ALA A 411 17.81 -17.49 -14.51
CA ALA A 411 17.47 -16.08 -14.60
C ALA A 411 17.60 -15.38 -13.24
N ALA A 412 18.26 -14.23 -13.24
CA ALA A 412 18.56 -13.47 -12.02
C ALA A 412 17.40 -12.58 -11.62
N ALA A 413 17.01 -12.61 -10.33
CA ALA A 413 16.10 -11.65 -9.73
C ALA A 413 16.82 -10.35 -9.32
N LYS A 414 16.05 -9.27 -9.18
CA LYS A 414 16.51 -8.00 -8.63
C LYS A 414 16.64 -8.08 -7.12
N ARG A 415 17.66 -7.44 -6.55
CA ARG A 415 18.00 -7.49 -5.12
C ARG A 415 17.56 -6.23 -4.37
N GLY A 416 17.62 -6.29 -3.02
CA GLY A 416 17.38 -5.13 -2.15
C GLY A 416 15.93 -5.00 -1.67
N PHE A 417 15.11 -6.06 -1.81
CA PHE A 417 13.69 -6.06 -1.42
C PHE A 417 13.35 -7.06 -0.31
N LEU A 418 14.31 -7.85 0.15
CA LEU A 418 14.16 -8.69 1.33
C LEU A 418 14.11 -7.83 2.60
N ARG A 419 13.24 -8.21 3.52
CA ARG A 419 13.29 -7.73 4.90
C ARG A 419 14.44 -8.43 5.67
N PRO A 420 14.89 -7.91 6.80
CA PRO A 420 15.95 -8.53 7.61
C PRO A 420 15.66 -9.99 7.93
N ALA A 421 16.72 -10.81 8.06
CA ALA A 421 16.60 -12.20 8.48
C ALA A 421 15.77 -12.34 9.77
N ASN A 422 15.09 -13.48 9.93
CA ASN A 422 14.10 -13.75 10.99
C ASN A 422 12.85 -12.86 10.97
N THR A 423 12.56 -12.20 9.85
CA THR A 423 11.28 -11.51 9.63
C THR A 423 10.50 -12.18 8.49
N TRP A 424 9.16 -12.08 8.55
CA TRP A 424 8.30 -12.60 7.51
C TRP A 424 8.37 -11.71 6.26
N ASN A 425 8.38 -12.33 5.10
CA ASN A 425 8.30 -11.71 3.79
C ASN A 425 7.12 -12.29 3.03
N PHE A 426 6.34 -11.46 2.35
CA PHE A 426 5.30 -11.89 1.42
C PHE A 426 5.89 -12.15 0.03
N GLN A 427 5.52 -13.27 -0.58
CA GLN A 427 5.87 -13.56 -1.96
C GLN A 427 4.68 -14.07 -2.77
N GLU A 428 4.52 -13.52 -3.97
CA GLU A 428 3.61 -14.03 -4.99
C GLU A 428 4.41 -14.52 -6.19
N VAL A 429 4.09 -15.72 -6.67
CA VAL A 429 4.69 -16.28 -7.89
C VAL A 429 3.60 -16.60 -8.89
N THR A 430 3.68 -16.02 -10.08
CA THR A 430 2.83 -16.37 -11.22
C THR A 430 3.60 -17.29 -12.17
N VAL A 431 2.98 -18.41 -12.53
CA VAL A 431 3.49 -19.37 -13.52
C VAL A 431 2.45 -19.49 -14.64
N ASP A 432 2.81 -19.04 -15.85
CA ASP A 432 1.94 -19.07 -17.04
C ASP A 432 2.73 -19.57 -18.26
N GLY A 433 2.48 -20.79 -18.69
CA GLY A 433 3.32 -21.48 -19.67
C GLY A 433 4.77 -21.58 -19.19
N SER A 434 5.68 -21.00 -19.96
CA SER A 434 7.12 -20.89 -19.63
C SER A 434 7.47 -19.61 -18.86
N LYS A 435 6.49 -18.70 -18.68
CA LYS A 435 6.73 -17.40 -18.04
C LYS A 435 6.63 -17.54 -16.54
N ILE A 436 7.56 -16.89 -15.84
CA ILE A 436 7.58 -16.78 -14.38
C ILE A 436 7.69 -15.31 -13.99
N LYS A 437 6.81 -14.89 -13.08
CA LYS A 437 6.88 -13.59 -12.41
C LYS A 437 6.97 -13.83 -10.91
N VAL A 438 7.94 -13.20 -10.24
CA VAL A 438 8.10 -13.22 -8.78
C VAL A 438 7.93 -11.80 -8.26
N GLU A 439 7.01 -11.64 -7.34
CA GLU A 439 6.77 -10.42 -6.58
C GLU A 439 7.15 -10.66 -5.13
N LEU A 440 7.98 -9.79 -4.56
CA LEU A 440 8.46 -9.83 -3.18
C LEU A 440 8.08 -8.54 -2.48
N ASN A 441 7.31 -8.62 -1.39
CA ASN A 441 6.90 -7.46 -0.59
C ASN A 441 6.33 -6.32 -1.46
N GLY A 442 5.49 -6.67 -2.46
CA GLY A 442 4.87 -5.72 -3.38
C GLY A 442 5.76 -5.23 -4.54
N ASN A 443 6.97 -5.82 -4.74
CA ASN A 443 7.88 -5.44 -5.81
C ASN A 443 8.11 -6.60 -6.78
N ILE A 444 7.97 -6.40 -8.09
CA ILE A 444 8.28 -7.42 -9.10
C ILE A 444 9.80 -7.54 -9.22
N ILE A 445 10.37 -8.59 -8.65
CA ILE A 445 11.82 -8.82 -8.65
C ILE A 445 12.29 -9.72 -9.80
N LEU A 446 11.41 -10.54 -10.37
CA LEU A 446 11.68 -11.35 -11.55
C LEU A 446 10.44 -11.33 -12.46
N ASN A 447 10.66 -11.13 -13.75
CA ASN A 447 9.66 -11.32 -14.79
C ASN A 447 10.38 -11.83 -16.04
N THR A 448 10.27 -13.12 -16.33
CA THR A 448 11.08 -13.79 -17.36
C THR A 448 10.29 -14.88 -18.06
N ASP A 449 10.71 -15.21 -19.28
CA ASP A 449 10.27 -16.38 -20.02
C ASP A 449 11.41 -17.41 -20.06
N LEU A 450 11.28 -18.51 -19.31
CA LEU A 450 12.29 -19.54 -19.24
C LEU A 450 12.52 -20.25 -20.60
N ALA A 451 11.56 -20.22 -21.53
CA ALA A 451 11.76 -20.76 -22.86
C ALA A 451 12.90 -20.05 -23.63
N THR A 452 13.12 -18.75 -23.33
CA THR A 452 14.15 -17.94 -23.97
C THR A 452 15.53 -18.12 -23.37
N VAL A 453 15.64 -18.78 -22.20
CA VAL A 453 16.94 -18.99 -21.51
C VAL A 453 17.73 -20.09 -22.23
N THR A 454 18.89 -19.73 -22.73
CA THR A 454 19.81 -20.62 -23.44
C THR A 454 21.17 -20.83 -22.73
N GLU A 455 21.49 -19.94 -21.78
CA GLU A 455 22.73 -19.99 -21.00
C GLU A 455 22.44 -20.33 -19.55
N TYR A 456 23.18 -21.28 -19.01
CA TYR A 456 23.01 -21.76 -17.64
C TYR A 456 24.25 -21.54 -16.79
N LEU A 457 24.06 -21.39 -15.49
CA LEU A 457 25.15 -21.33 -14.53
C LEU A 457 26.04 -22.58 -14.65
N ALA A 458 27.34 -22.36 -14.71
CA ALA A 458 28.35 -23.42 -14.88
C ALA A 458 28.06 -24.38 -16.06
N ASN A 459 27.33 -23.93 -17.09
CA ASN A 459 26.87 -24.75 -18.22
C ASN A 459 26.06 -25.99 -17.81
N SER A 460 25.44 -25.99 -16.63
CA SER A 460 24.63 -27.09 -16.13
C SER A 460 23.21 -27.04 -16.72
N PRO A 461 22.81 -27.99 -17.57
CA PRO A 461 21.50 -27.96 -18.22
C PRO A 461 20.36 -28.18 -17.21
N HIS A 462 19.22 -27.59 -17.51
CA HIS A 462 17.98 -27.71 -16.74
C HIS A 462 16.94 -28.54 -17.52
N PRO A 463 17.02 -29.88 -17.50
CA PRO A 463 16.12 -30.75 -18.29
C PRO A 463 14.64 -30.62 -17.92
N GLY A 464 14.32 -30.23 -16.68
CA GLY A 464 12.96 -30.00 -16.22
C GLY A 464 12.34 -28.69 -16.70
N LYS A 465 13.09 -27.76 -17.29
CA LYS A 465 12.67 -26.40 -17.64
C LYS A 465 11.36 -26.34 -18.45
N SER A 466 11.12 -27.31 -19.30
CA SER A 466 9.94 -27.36 -20.17
C SER A 466 8.75 -28.16 -19.60
N ARG A 467 8.76 -28.51 -18.30
CA ARG A 467 7.64 -29.23 -17.67
C ARG A 467 6.33 -28.43 -17.81
N PRO A 468 5.26 -29.01 -18.40
CA PRO A 468 4.00 -28.32 -18.59
C PRO A 468 3.16 -28.28 -17.29
N SER A 469 3.35 -29.25 -16.38
CA SER A 469 2.67 -29.35 -15.09
C SER A 469 3.54 -30.08 -14.06
N GLY A 470 3.14 -30.05 -12.81
CA GLY A 470 3.74 -30.76 -11.69
C GLY A 470 3.30 -30.16 -10.36
N PHE A 471 3.86 -30.62 -9.28
CA PHE A 471 3.55 -30.17 -7.94
C PHE A 471 4.20 -28.81 -7.66
N PHE A 472 3.61 -28.04 -6.76
CA PHE A 472 4.27 -26.94 -6.07
C PHE A 472 4.89 -27.46 -4.77
N GLY A 473 6.10 -26.99 -4.41
CA GLY A 473 6.72 -27.48 -3.17
C GLY A 473 7.86 -26.61 -2.66
N PHE A 474 8.47 -27.08 -1.57
CA PHE A 474 9.65 -26.50 -0.93
C PHE A 474 10.85 -27.43 -1.10
N ALA A 475 11.98 -26.87 -1.51
CA ALA A 475 13.24 -27.57 -1.66
C ALA A 475 14.15 -27.24 -0.47
N GLY A 476 14.13 -28.08 0.57
CA GLY A 476 14.91 -27.88 1.79
C GLY A 476 16.40 -28.11 1.60
N HIS A 477 17.21 -27.21 2.16
CA HIS A 477 18.69 -27.21 2.10
C HIS A 477 19.33 -27.16 3.50
N ASN A 478 18.82 -27.96 4.43
CA ASN A 478 19.32 -28.10 5.81
C ASN A 478 19.06 -26.93 6.77
N ASP A 479 18.46 -25.85 6.31
CA ASP A 479 18.19 -24.67 7.13
C ASP A 479 16.70 -24.56 7.52
N PRO A 480 16.40 -24.08 8.75
CA PRO A 480 15.03 -24.04 9.27
C PRO A 480 14.22 -22.85 8.73
N VAL A 481 14.11 -22.78 7.41
CA VAL A 481 13.23 -21.80 6.74
C VAL A 481 11.78 -22.19 6.98
N SER A 482 10.94 -21.20 7.29
CA SER A 482 9.53 -21.38 7.61
C SER A 482 8.64 -20.75 6.55
N PHE A 483 7.46 -21.38 6.30
CA PHE A 483 6.46 -20.96 5.32
C PHE A 483 5.06 -20.99 5.93
N ARG A 484 4.25 -19.96 5.69
CA ARG A 484 2.86 -19.88 6.16
C ARG A 484 1.95 -19.17 5.15
N ASN A 485 0.66 -19.12 5.42
CA ASN A 485 -0.34 -18.41 4.61
C ASN A 485 -0.27 -18.78 3.12
N ILE A 486 -0.07 -20.10 2.85
CA ILE A 486 0.13 -20.65 1.52
C ILE A 486 -1.22 -20.79 0.83
N SER A 487 -1.41 -20.09 -0.28
CA SER A 487 -2.62 -20.19 -1.10
C SER A 487 -2.28 -20.24 -2.59
N ILE A 488 -3.07 -20.99 -3.35
CA ILE A 488 -2.84 -21.19 -4.78
C ILE A 488 -4.12 -20.91 -5.55
N LYS A 489 -4.00 -20.17 -6.65
CA LYS A 489 -5.04 -19.92 -7.63
C LYS A 489 -4.65 -20.56 -8.95
N ARG A 490 -5.48 -21.46 -9.49
CA ARG A 490 -5.29 -22.01 -10.83
C ARG A 490 -5.60 -20.93 -11.87
N LEU A 491 -4.74 -20.81 -12.85
CA LEU A 491 -5.00 -19.99 -14.04
C LEU A 491 -5.57 -20.86 -15.16
N PRO A 492 -6.34 -20.28 -16.10
CA PRO A 492 -6.76 -21.00 -17.30
C PRO A 492 -5.56 -21.54 -18.07
N ASP A 493 -5.74 -22.67 -18.73
CA ASP A 493 -4.74 -23.15 -19.68
C ASP A 493 -4.60 -22.15 -20.82
N THR A 494 -3.41 -21.64 -21.03
CA THR A 494 -3.12 -20.81 -22.21
C THR A 494 -3.24 -21.70 -23.42
N PRO A 495 -4.11 -21.37 -24.43
CA PRO A 495 -4.13 -22.15 -25.66
C PRO A 495 -2.72 -22.23 -26.24
N ALA A 496 -2.29 -23.42 -26.65
CA ALA A 496 -1.03 -23.58 -27.33
C ALA A 496 -1.00 -22.65 -28.56
N PRO A 497 0.11 -21.93 -28.82
CA PRO A 497 0.25 -21.01 -29.93
C PRO A 497 0.09 -21.71 -31.31
#